data_cdd0069569ab5d8486cfbd0529831f54
#
_entry.id   cdd0069569ab5d8486cfbd0529831f54
#
_cell.length_a   1.000
_cell.length_b   1.000
_cell.length_c   1.000
_cell.angle_alpha   90.00
_cell.angle_beta   90.00
_cell.angle_gamma   90.00
#
_symmetry.space_group_name_H-M   'P 1'
#
loop_
_entity.id
_entity.type
_entity.pdbx_description
1 polymer ?
#
loop_
_entity_poly.entity_id
_entity_poly.type
_entity_poly.pdbx_seq_one_letter_code
_entity_poly.pdbx_strand_id
1 'polypeptide(L)'
;LGVDRYLRGWGVTSIKTMDWFDTQTFERPLRAGEPLTLEMIPAHHWSRRTLTDTNQTLWAGFRLFAREMNLVYTGDTGYSTIFRQMAGKWPPVDWLLVPVGCYEPRWFMGAQHVDPAEAQRIAQDLNAKNALGVHWGVFRLCDEPVEQPIEDLRTVQASLPAQATRIQMWAIGESRSLTPEPNRK
;
A
#
# COMPACT_ATOMS: atom_id res chain seq x y z
N LEU A 1 14.27 -6.30 7.07
CA LEU A 1 15.31 -6.82 7.98
C LEU A 1 14.69 -7.61 9.14
N GLY A 2 15.35 -8.70 9.58
CA GLY A 2 14.98 -9.49 10.76
C GLY A 2 13.85 -10.49 10.58
N VAL A 3 13.09 -10.46 9.49
CA VAL A 3 12.01 -11.43 9.19
C VAL A 3 12.59 -12.74 8.64
N ASP A 4 13.75 -12.70 8.01
CA ASP A 4 14.42 -13.84 7.36
C ASP A 4 14.66 -15.02 8.33
N ARG A 5 14.93 -14.76 9.60
CA ARG A 5 15.11 -15.79 10.62
C ARG A 5 13.86 -16.67 10.79
N TYR A 6 12.67 -16.08 10.75
CA TYR A 6 11.41 -16.81 10.83
C TYR A 6 11.15 -17.61 9.57
N LEU A 7 11.35 -16.99 8.40
CA LEU A 7 11.16 -17.64 7.10
C LEU A 7 12.09 -18.83 6.92
N ARG A 8 13.37 -18.72 7.33
CA ARG A 8 14.33 -19.83 7.34
C ARG A 8 13.86 -20.96 8.25
N GLY A 9 13.33 -20.62 9.44
CA GLY A 9 12.74 -21.61 10.35
C GLY A 9 11.54 -22.36 9.75
N TRP A 10 10.84 -21.76 8.78
CA TRP A 10 9.75 -22.38 8.04
C TRP A 10 10.18 -23.07 6.73
N GLY A 11 11.49 -23.17 6.49
CA GLY A 11 12.05 -23.86 5.32
C GLY A 11 12.18 -23.02 4.06
N VAL A 12 11.93 -21.71 4.12
CA VAL A 12 12.14 -20.83 2.97
C VAL A 12 13.63 -20.59 2.77
N THR A 13 14.16 -20.96 1.60
CA THR A 13 15.60 -20.91 1.30
C THR A 13 16.01 -19.68 0.47
N SER A 14 15.14 -19.21 -0.43
CA SER A 14 15.40 -18.05 -1.27
C SER A 14 14.83 -16.78 -0.62
N ILE A 15 15.66 -16.07 0.11
CA ILE A 15 15.27 -14.88 0.87
C ILE A 15 16.23 -13.74 0.55
N LYS A 16 15.68 -12.59 0.17
CA LYS A 16 16.39 -11.32 0.09
C LYS A 16 15.92 -10.42 1.25
N THR A 17 16.84 -10.03 2.11
CA THR A 17 16.58 -9.02 3.13
C THR A 17 16.80 -7.62 2.56
N MET A 18 15.93 -6.69 2.90
CA MET A 18 15.98 -5.32 2.42
C MET A 18 15.74 -4.35 3.57
N ASP A 19 16.33 -3.17 3.49
CA ASP A 19 16.03 -2.01 4.32
C ASP A 19 15.14 -1.03 3.55
N TRP A 20 14.64 0.00 4.18
CA TRP A 20 13.90 1.07 3.52
C TRP A 20 14.77 1.73 2.45
N PHE A 21 14.18 1.94 1.28
CA PHE A 21 14.79 2.46 0.05
C PHE A 21 15.78 1.51 -0.64
N ASP A 22 15.98 0.29 -0.12
CA ASP A 22 16.67 -0.74 -0.87
C ASP A 22 15.84 -1.15 -2.08
N THR A 23 16.53 -1.48 -3.17
CA THR A 23 15.93 -1.94 -4.42
C THR A 23 16.40 -3.35 -4.79
N GLN A 24 15.54 -4.08 -5.46
CA GLN A 24 15.86 -5.37 -6.10
C GLN A 24 15.26 -5.41 -7.49
N THR A 25 16.11 -5.59 -8.48
CA THR A 25 15.68 -5.76 -9.87
C THR A 25 15.58 -7.24 -10.23
N PHE A 26 14.50 -7.58 -10.92
CA PHE A 26 14.23 -8.90 -11.49
C PHE A 26 14.29 -8.77 -13.01
N GLU A 27 15.25 -9.44 -13.65
CA GLU A 27 15.56 -9.26 -15.07
C GLU A 27 14.50 -9.86 -16.01
N ARG A 28 13.69 -10.83 -15.55
CA ARG A 28 12.67 -11.52 -16.36
C ARG A 28 11.41 -11.85 -15.56
N PRO A 29 10.77 -10.88 -14.89
CA PRO A 29 9.62 -11.21 -14.04
C PRO A 29 8.32 -11.36 -14.82
N LEU A 30 8.20 -10.75 -15.99
CA LEU A 30 6.96 -10.62 -16.75
C LEU A 30 7.13 -11.11 -18.20
N ARG A 31 6.00 -11.35 -18.87
CA ARG A 31 5.94 -11.89 -20.25
C ARG A 31 6.71 -11.08 -21.31
N ALA A 32 6.90 -9.79 -21.08
CA ALA A 32 7.56 -8.90 -22.02
C ALA A 32 9.11 -8.89 -21.95
N GLY A 33 9.69 -9.63 -20.98
CA GLY A 33 11.16 -9.63 -20.79
C GLY A 33 11.72 -8.31 -20.25
N GLU A 34 10.85 -7.38 -19.82
CA GLU A 34 11.29 -6.13 -19.21
C GLU A 34 11.66 -6.34 -17.73
N PRO A 35 12.74 -5.70 -17.25
CA PRO A 35 13.09 -5.77 -15.84
C PRO A 35 12.00 -5.11 -14.97
N LEU A 36 11.69 -5.72 -13.82
CA LEU A 36 10.84 -5.15 -12.80
C LEU A 36 11.69 -4.85 -11.56
N THR A 37 11.61 -3.63 -11.07
CA THR A 37 12.30 -3.26 -9.83
C THR A 37 11.28 -3.14 -8.69
N LEU A 38 11.62 -3.79 -7.58
CA LEU A 38 10.96 -3.63 -6.29
C LEU A 38 11.81 -2.69 -5.43
N GLU A 39 11.21 -1.67 -4.88
CA GLU A 39 11.78 -0.79 -3.85
C GLU A 39 10.99 -0.99 -2.54
N MET A 40 11.69 -1.18 -1.44
CA MET A 40 11.09 -1.25 -0.12
C MET A 40 10.91 0.18 0.42
N ILE A 41 9.70 0.55 0.81
CA ILE A 41 9.40 1.91 1.26
C ILE A 41 8.97 1.95 2.73
N PRO A 42 9.29 3.05 3.45
CA PRO A 42 8.85 3.19 4.83
C PRO A 42 7.33 3.30 4.94
N ALA A 43 6.79 2.75 6.02
CA ALA A 43 5.43 2.92 6.47
C ALA A 43 5.44 3.41 7.92
N HIS A 44 4.39 4.09 8.35
CA HIS A 44 4.24 4.53 9.74
C HIS A 44 3.46 3.46 10.50
N HIS A 45 4.18 2.43 10.93
CA HIS A 45 3.63 1.25 11.62
C HIS A 45 4.62 0.71 12.65
N TRP A 46 4.46 -0.53 13.06
CA TRP A 46 5.31 -1.24 14.00
C TRP A 46 5.32 -2.75 13.71
N SER A 47 6.16 -3.49 14.39
CA SER A 47 6.15 -4.95 14.30
C SER A 47 6.24 -5.61 15.67
N ARG A 48 5.55 -6.72 15.84
CA ARG A 48 5.65 -7.61 16.99
C ARG A 48 5.10 -8.99 16.64
N ARG A 49 5.77 -10.05 17.10
CA ARG A 49 5.34 -11.46 16.97
C ARG A 49 5.26 -12.16 18.31
N THR A 50 6.03 -11.65 19.29
CA THR A 50 6.05 -12.16 20.66
C THR A 50 5.91 -10.99 21.65
N LEU A 51 5.84 -11.28 22.94
CA LEU A 51 5.75 -10.22 23.97
C LEU A 51 7.04 -9.39 24.11
N THR A 52 8.16 -9.87 23.56
CA THR A 52 9.49 -9.27 23.79
C THR A 52 10.19 -8.78 22.52
N ASP A 53 9.57 -8.90 21.34
CA ASP A 53 10.22 -8.58 20.07
C ASP A 53 9.64 -7.35 19.35
N THR A 54 9.01 -6.44 20.08
CA THR A 54 8.47 -5.20 19.53
C THR A 54 9.55 -4.44 18.76
N ASN A 55 9.25 -4.12 17.48
CA ASN A 55 10.12 -3.39 16.55
C ASN A 55 11.48 -4.05 16.27
N GLN A 56 11.62 -5.36 16.50
CA GLN A 56 12.83 -6.10 16.16
C GLN A 56 12.89 -6.60 14.72
N THR A 57 11.80 -6.45 13.98
CA THR A 57 11.75 -6.72 12.53
C THR A 57 11.22 -5.49 11.83
N LEU A 58 11.73 -5.21 10.64
CA LEU A 58 11.32 -4.06 9.87
C LEU A 58 9.95 -4.32 9.21
N TRP A 59 9.13 -3.28 9.14
CA TRP A 59 7.86 -3.21 8.41
C TRP A 59 8.02 -2.28 7.21
N ALA A 60 7.21 -2.44 6.19
CA ALA A 60 7.34 -1.69 4.96
C ALA A 60 6.11 -1.74 4.07
N GLY A 61 6.01 -0.74 3.20
CA GLY A 61 5.32 -0.84 1.94
C GLY A 61 6.28 -1.20 0.81
N PHE A 62 5.76 -1.26 -0.41
CA PHE A 62 6.53 -1.60 -1.61
C PHE A 62 6.16 -0.71 -2.78
N ARG A 63 7.16 -0.34 -3.56
CA ARG A 63 6.99 0.25 -4.87
C ARG A 63 7.52 -0.72 -5.91
N LEU A 64 6.67 -1.07 -6.89
CA LEU A 64 7.03 -1.88 -8.04
C LEU A 64 7.02 -0.99 -9.28
N PHE A 65 8.14 -0.93 -9.98
CA PHE A 65 8.23 -0.09 -11.16
C PHE A 65 8.99 -0.77 -12.30
N ALA A 66 8.50 -0.54 -13.50
CA ALA A 66 9.07 -0.91 -14.78
C ALA A 66 9.01 0.32 -15.71
N ARG A 67 9.37 0.16 -16.99
CA ARG A 67 9.40 1.26 -17.94
C ARG A 67 8.10 2.08 -18.00
N GLU A 68 6.95 1.41 -17.98
CA GLU A 68 5.63 2.03 -18.16
C GLU A 68 4.69 1.82 -16.96
N MET A 69 5.21 1.40 -15.83
CA MET A 69 4.41 1.11 -14.64
C MET A 69 5.09 1.61 -13.38
N ASN A 70 4.37 2.33 -12.55
CA ASN A 70 4.77 2.75 -11.20
C ASN A 70 3.63 2.46 -10.23
N LEU A 71 3.70 1.31 -9.54
CA LEU A 71 2.71 0.85 -8.58
C LEU A 71 3.28 0.98 -7.17
N VAL A 72 2.50 1.53 -6.26
CA VAL A 72 2.84 1.66 -4.84
C VAL A 72 1.81 0.90 -3.99
N TYR A 73 2.29 0.06 -3.10
CA TYR A 73 1.53 -0.51 -1.99
C TYR A 73 2.12 0.04 -0.69
N THR A 74 1.35 0.80 0.07
CA THR A 74 1.86 1.46 1.28
C THR A 74 2.18 0.51 2.43
N GLY A 75 1.67 -0.72 2.40
CA GLY A 75 1.57 -1.56 3.59
C GLY A 75 0.57 -0.97 4.58
N ASP A 76 0.49 -1.55 5.77
CA ASP A 76 -0.26 -0.97 6.86
C ASP A 76 0.47 0.27 7.36
N THR A 77 -0.23 1.39 7.47
CA THR A 77 0.40 2.67 7.82
C THR A 77 -0.58 3.65 8.45
N GLY A 78 -0.11 4.42 9.41
CA GLY A 78 -0.68 5.72 9.75
C GLY A 78 -0.29 6.78 8.72
N TYR A 79 -0.96 7.94 8.75
CA TYR A 79 -0.59 9.05 7.90
C TYR A 79 0.77 9.66 8.31
N SER A 80 1.62 9.90 7.31
CA SER A 80 2.91 10.57 7.50
C SER A 80 3.25 11.44 6.29
N THR A 81 3.96 12.54 6.53
CA THR A 81 4.48 13.43 5.47
C THR A 81 5.54 12.76 4.59
N ILE A 82 6.01 11.56 4.93
CA ILE A 82 6.96 10.79 4.12
C ILE A 82 6.42 10.51 2.72
N PHE A 83 5.11 10.31 2.57
CA PHE A 83 4.48 10.08 1.25
C PHE A 83 4.69 11.26 0.30
N ARG A 84 4.55 12.50 0.80
CA ARG A 84 4.84 13.70 0.02
C ARG A 84 6.32 13.85 -0.33
N GLN A 85 7.21 13.46 0.59
CA GLN A 85 8.65 13.48 0.34
C GLN A 85 9.05 12.45 -0.73
N MET A 86 8.43 11.26 -0.72
CA MET A 86 8.64 10.25 -1.75
C MET A 86 8.12 10.71 -3.11
N ALA A 87 6.94 11.32 -3.17
CA ALA A 87 6.38 11.89 -4.40
C ALA A 87 7.31 12.92 -5.07
N GLY A 88 8.03 13.70 -4.28
CA GLY A 88 9.03 14.66 -4.81
C GLY A 88 10.23 14.01 -5.48
N LYS A 89 10.44 12.70 -5.29
CA LYS A 89 11.57 11.95 -5.85
C LYS A 89 11.16 10.99 -6.97
N TRP A 90 9.87 10.67 -7.09
CA TRP A 90 9.34 9.67 -8.00
C TRP A 90 8.59 10.29 -9.18
N PRO A 91 8.53 9.60 -10.33
CA PRO A 91 7.52 9.92 -11.33
C PRO A 91 6.12 9.67 -10.73
N PRO A 92 5.06 10.25 -11.34
CA PRO A 92 3.69 10.02 -10.89
C PRO A 92 3.38 8.54 -10.69
N VAL A 93 2.65 8.23 -9.62
CA VAL A 93 2.23 6.87 -9.29
C VAL A 93 1.06 6.49 -10.20
N ASP A 94 1.19 5.43 -10.98
CA ASP A 94 0.11 4.96 -11.86
C ASP A 94 -1.00 4.27 -11.05
N TRP A 95 -0.60 3.43 -10.09
CA TRP A 95 -1.52 2.76 -9.17
C TRP A 95 -1.02 2.82 -7.73
N LEU A 96 -1.91 3.22 -6.84
CA LEU A 96 -1.72 3.19 -5.39
C LEU A 96 -2.65 2.14 -4.77
N LEU A 97 -2.11 1.24 -3.96
CA LEU A 97 -2.85 0.38 -3.05
C LEU A 97 -2.67 0.93 -1.63
N VAL A 98 -3.75 1.35 -0.99
CA VAL A 98 -3.73 2.04 0.31
C VAL A 98 -4.75 1.43 1.25
N PRO A 99 -4.41 1.17 2.54
CA PRO A 99 -5.37 0.69 3.52
C PRO A 99 -6.50 1.69 3.73
N VAL A 100 -7.71 1.20 3.95
CA VAL A 100 -8.89 2.01 4.23
C VAL A 100 -9.71 1.49 5.42
N GLY A 101 -9.27 0.42 6.06
CA GLY A 101 -9.93 -0.22 7.21
C GLY A 101 -9.02 -0.38 8.41
N CYS A 102 -9.61 -0.79 9.53
CA CYS A 102 -8.96 -0.98 10.81
C CYS A 102 -8.46 0.35 11.43
N TYR A 103 -9.32 1.38 11.47
CA TYR A 103 -8.97 2.71 11.94
C TYR A 103 -9.63 3.12 13.26
N GLU A 104 -10.62 2.39 13.76
CA GLU A 104 -11.26 2.70 15.04
C GLU A 104 -10.79 1.78 16.20
N PRO A 105 -10.66 2.31 17.42
CA PRO A 105 -10.86 3.71 17.80
C PRO A 105 -9.65 4.60 17.42
N ARG A 106 -9.91 5.79 16.89
CA ARG A 106 -8.87 6.70 16.35
C ARG A 106 -7.75 7.05 17.35
N TRP A 107 -8.08 7.21 18.64
CA TRP A 107 -7.08 7.54 19.66
C TRP A 107 -5.99 6.46 19.81
N PHE A 108 -6.29 5.23 19.45
CA PHE A 108 -5.35 4.11 19.51
C PHE A 108 -4.81 3.74 18.12
N MET A 109 -5.69 3.67 17.11
CA MET A 109 -5.34 3.19 15.77
C MET A 109 -4.66 4.27 14.91
N GLY A 110 -4.95 5.55 15.13
CA GLY A 110 -4.54 6.63 14.24
C GLY A 110 -3.04 6.81 14.04
N ALA A 111 -2.22 6.31 14.97
CA ALA A 111 -0.77 6.33 14.78
C ALA A 111 -0.27 5.29 13.77
N GLN A 112 -1.03 4.21 13.51
CA GLN A 112 -0.58 3.06 12.73
C GLN A 112 -1.49 2.72 11.56
N HIS A 113 -2.73 3.17 11.56
CA HIS A 113 -3.72 2.93 10.52
C HIS A 113 -4.39 4.22 10.11
N VAL A 114 -4.38 4.49 8.82
CA VAL A 114 -5.11 5.61 8.22
C VAL A 114 -6.62 5.33 8.23
N ASP A 115 -7.40 6.39 8.44
CA ASP A 115 -8.81 6.38 8.09
C ASP A 115 -9.03 6.69 6.59
N PRO A 116 -10.26 6.58 6.06
CA PRO A 116 -10.54 6.87 4.66
C PRO A 116 -10.16 8.28 4.20
N ALA A 117 -10.20 9.30 5.07
CA ALA A 117 -9.79 10.66 4.73
C ALA A 117 -8.27 10.77 4.61
N GLU A 118 -7.54 10.16 5.53
CA GLU A 118 -6.07 10.09 5.48
C GLU A 118 -5.58 9.24 4.31
N ALA A 119 -6.25 8.12 4.00
CA ALA A 119 -5.97 7.32 2.81
C ALA A 119 -6.14 8.14 1.53
N GLN A 120 -7.22 8.93 1.43
CA GLN A 120 -7.44 9.85 0.32
C GLN A 120 -6.35 10.93 0.25
N ARG A 121 -5.87 11.41 1.37
CA ARG A 121 -4.76 12.36 1.44
C ARG A 121 -3.45 11.74 0.96
N ILE A 122 -3.15 10.48 1.30
CA ILE A 122 -1.98 9.78 0.75
C ILE A 122 -2.06 9.69 -0.77
N ALA A 123 -3.23 9.38 -1.33
CA ALA A 123 -3.41 9.32 -2.78
C ALA A 123 -3.11 10.67 -3.46
N GLN A 124 -3.50 11.78 -2.83
CA GLN A 124 -3.19 13.14 -3.29
C GLN A 124 -1.70 13.47 -3.12
N ASP A 125 -1.12 13.18 -1.96
CA ASP A 125 0.29 13.45 -1.68
C ASP A 125 1.24 12.71 -2.63
N LEU A 126 0.89 11.49 -3.04
CA LEU A 126 1.64 10.68 -4.01
C LEU A 126 1.34 11.02 -5.47
N ASN A 127 0.44 11.96 -5.77
CA ASN A 127 -0.03 12.26 -7.12
C ASN A 127 -0.47 11.00 -7.87
N ALA A 128 -1.17 10.09 -7.19
CA ALA A 128 -1.59 8.84 -7.77
C ALA A 128 -2.64 9.07 -8.87
N LYS A 129 -2.46 8.45 -10.04
CA LYS A 129 -3.45 8.50 -11.15
C LYS A 129 -4.68 7.64 -10.83
N ASN A 130 -4.42 6.49 -10.23
CA ASN A 130 -5.46 5.53 -9.80
C ASN A 130 -5.15 5.07 -8.37
N ALA A 131 -6.18 4.79 -7.59
CA ALA A 131 -6.01 4.26 -6.24
C ALA A 131 -7.04 3.17 -5.94
N LEU A 132 -6.62 2.15 -5.20
CA LEU A 132 -7.41 1.03 -4.75
C LEU A 132 -7.34 0.92 -3.23
N GLY A 133 -8.50 0.87 -2.57
CA GLY A 133 -8.61 0.60 -1.16
C GLY A 133 -8.39 -0.88 -0.85
N VAL A 134 -7.49 -1.14 0.07
CA VAL A 134 -7.16 -2.48 0.58
C VAL A 134 -7.32 -2.54 2.10
N HIS A 135 -7.03 -3.68 2.73
CA HIS A 135 -7.10 -3.88 4.18
C HIS A 135 -8.50 -3.64 4.77
N TRP A 136 -9.53 -4.13 4.10
CA TRP A 136 -10.94 -4.04 4.54
C TRP A 136 -11.74 -5.27 4.12
N GLY A 137 -12.91 -5.46 4.72
CA GLY A 137 -13.96 -6.35 4.20
C GLY A 137 -13.78 -7.85 4.47
N VAL A 138 -12.66 -8.32 5.03
CA VAL A 138 -12.41 -9.77 5.25
C VAL A 138 -12.54 -10.15 6.72
N PHE A 139 -11.89 -9.42 7.60
CA PHE A 139 -11.91 -9.68 9.04
C PHE A 139 -12.32 -8.42 9.80
N ARG A 140 -13.14 -8.60 10.83
CA ARG A 140 -13.40 -7.53 11.79
C ARG A 140 -12.25 -7.51 12.80
N LEU A 141 -11.26 -6.68 12.55
CA LEU A 141 -10.07 -6.54 13.39
C LEU A 141 -10.15 -5.38 14.38
N CYS A 142 -11.06 -4.42 14.15
CA CYS A 142 -11.18 -3.16 14.87
C CYS A 142 -12.64 -2.87 15.21
N ASP A 143 -12.92 -1.71 15.77
CA ASP A 143 -14.26 -1.40 16.31
C ASP A 143 -15.28 -1.04 15.21
N GLU A 144 -14.81 -0.50 14.07
CA GLU A 144 -15.74 -0.19 12.99
C GLU A 144 -16.35 -1.44 12.34
N PRO A 145 -17.62 -1.36 11.87
CA PRO A 145 -18.25 -2.39 11.04
C PRO A 145 -17.44 -2.66 9.76
N VAL A 146 -17.50 -3.90 9.27
CA VAL A 146 -16.72 -4.35 8.11
C VAL A 146 -16.99 -3.52 6.83
N GLU A 147 -18.20 -3.02 6.66
CA GLU A 147 -18.64 -2.20 5.53
C GLU A 147 -18.41 -0.69 5.73
N GLN A 148 -18.13 -0.25 6.95
CA GLN A 148 -18.00 1.17 7.28
C GLN A 148 -16.95 1.90 6.43
N PRO A 149 -15.78 1.29 6.10
CA PRO A 149 -14.80 1.94 5.24
C PRO A 149 -15.34 2.39 3.87
N ILE A 150 -16.32 1.65 3.30
CA ILE A 150 -16.94 2.02 2.03
C ILE A 150 -17.79 3.30 2.18
N GLU A 151 -18.56 3.39 3.25
CA GLU A 151 -19.48 4.50 3.50
C GLU A 151 -18.69 5.77 3.83
N ASP A 152 -17.68 5.65 4.70
CA ASP A 152 -16.82 6.76 5.07
C ASP A 152 -16.03 7.27 3.88
N LEU A 153 -15.50 6.38 3.05
CA LEU A 153 -14.80 6.76 1.83
C LEU A 153 -15.72 7.48 0.84
N ARG A 154 -16.97 7.03 0.67
CA ARG A 154 -17.96 7.73 -0.16
C ARG A 154 -18.21 9.15 0.35
N THR A 155 -18.34 9.30 1.66
CA THR A 155 -18.55 10.60 2.30
C THR A 155 -17.36 11.54 2.06
N VAL A 156 -16.14 11.06 2.26
CA VAL A 156 -14.91 11.82 1.98
C VAL A 156 -14.86 12.24 0.51
N GLN A 157 -15.16 11.34 -0.39
CA GLN A 157 -15.03 11.57 -1.83
C GLN A 157 -16.15 12.44 -2.41
N ALA A 158 -17.28 12.58 -1.73
CA ALA A 158 -18.38 13.44 -2.18
C ALA A 158 -17.96 14.92 -2.29
N SER A 159 -17.02 15.36 -1.45
CA SER A 159 -16.52 16.74 -1.42
C SER A 159 -15.31 17.00 -2.35
N LEU A 160 -14.79 15.97 -3.02
CA LEU A 160 -13.60 16.12 -3.86
C LEU A 160 -13.92 16.77 -5.20
N PRO A 161 -13.00 17.57 -5.75
CA PRO A 161 -13.08 18.07 -7.11
C PRO A 161 -13.19 16.91 -8.13
N ALA A 162 -13.82 17.18 -9.28
CA ALA A 162 -14.04 16.14 -10.31
C ALA A 162 -12.74 15.50 -10.83
N GLN A 163 -11.65 16.26 -10.89
CA GLN A 163 -10.34 15.84 -11.36
C GLN A 163 -9.50 15.12 -10.29
N ALA A 164 -9.95 15.09 -9.03
CA ALA A 164 -9.20 14.43 -7.96
C ALA A 164 -9.22 12.91 -8.14
N THR A 165 -8.10 12.26 -7.89
CA THR A 165 -8.02 10.80 -7.83
C THR A 165 -8.96 10.28 -6.76
N ARG A 166 -9.79 9.30 -7.12
CA ARG A 166 -10.71 8.63 -6.21
C ARG A 166 -10.20 7.24 -5.91
N ILE A 167 -10.22 6.87 -4.64
CA ILE A 167 -9.92 5.50 -4.22
C ILE A 167 -11.09 4.62 -4.65
N GLN A 168 -10.80 3.61 -5.45
CA GLN A 168 -11.76 2.59 -5.88
C GLN A 168 -11.88 1.51 -4.80
N MET A 169 -13.08 0.95 -4.67
CA MET A 169 -13.32 -0.22 -3.83
C MET A 169 -13.78 -1.36 -4.73
N TRP A 170 -12.94 -2.39 -4.86
CA TRP A 170 -13.27 -3.56 -5.68
C TRP A 170 -13.88 -4.65 -4.80
N ALA A 171 -14.75 -5.47 -5.37
CA ALA A 171 -15.27 -6.62 -4.65
C ALA A 171 -14.15 -7.60 -4.30
N ILE A 172 -14.26 -8.26 -3.15
CA ILE A 172 -13.29 -9.26 -2.72
C ILE A 172 -13.26 -10.40 -3.74
N GLY A 173 -12.08 -10.72 -4.24
CA GLY A 173 -11.88 -11.69 -5.32
C GLY A 173 -12.01 -11.12 -6.73
N GLU A 174 -12.39 -9.85 -6.88
CA GLU A 174 -12.41 -9.19 -8.19
C GLU A 174 -10.99 -8.97 -8.72
N SER A 175 -10.81 -9.14 -10.03
CA SER A 175 -9.55 -8.86 -10.73
C SER A 175 -9.79 -7.98 -11.95
N ARG A 176 -8.89 -7.04 -12.19
CA ARG A 176 -8.91 -6.12 -13.35
C ARG A 176 -7.51 -6.00 -13.93
N SER A 177 -7.43 -5.74 -15.24
CA SER A 177 -6.16 -5.32 -15.85
C SER A 177 -5.83 -3.89 -15.43
N LEU A 178 -4.60 -3.67 -14.99
CA LEU A 178 -4.11 -2.34 -14.63
C LEU A 178 -3.56 -1.57 -15.83
N THR A 179 -3.37 -2.24 -16.97
CA THR A 179 -2.95 -1.59 -18.21
C THR A 179 -4.17 -1.03 -18.92
N PRO A 180 -4.10 0.17 -19.53
CA PRO A 180 -5.14 0.62 -20.45
C PRO A 180 -5.32 -0.44 -21.55
N GLU A 181 -6.55 -0.83 -21.85
CA GLU A 181 -6.78 -1.64 -23.04
C GLU A 181 -6.24 -0.85 -24.24
N PRO A 182 -5.42 -1.48 -25.10
CA PRO A 182 -5.03 -0.83 -26.34
C PRO A 182 -6.32 -0.49 -27.10
N ASN A 183 -6.49 0.79 -27.45
CA ASN A 183 -7.64 1.26 -28.20
C ASN A 183 -7.91 0.27 -29.33
N ARG A 184 -8.98 -0.50 -29.22
CA ARG A 184 -9.52 -1.25 -30.35
C ARG A 184 -9.99 -0.21 -31.40
N LYS A 185 -9.15 0.04 -32.38
CA LYS A 185 -9.54 0.77 -33.59
C LYS A 185 -10.44 -0.11 -34.44
#